data_e60a85c55f9ea7a9c6a506a1d5e21421
#
_entry.id   e60a85c55f9ea7a9c6a506a1d5e21421
#
_cell.length_a   1.000
_cell.length_b   1.000
_cell.length_c   1.000
_cell.angle_alpha   90.00
_cell.angle_beta   90.00
_cell.angle_gamma   90.00
#
_symmetry.space_group_name_H-M   'P 1'
#
loop_
_entity.id
_entity.type
_entity.pdbx_description
1 polymer ?
#
loop_
_entity_poly.entity_id
_entity_poly.type
_entity_poly.pdbx_seq_one_letter_code
_entity_poly.pdbx_strand_id
1 'polypeptide(L)'
;MSLIFSTSVTIIKICKPVKKISKKGDKQMDYIKEYVEGVDPELAQSIYSELNRQRTKIELIASENFVSQAQGSVLTNKYAEGYPGKRYYGGCEFVDIAENLARDRAKQLFHAEHANVQPHCGANANLAVYFALLQPGDKVLGMDLSHGGHLTHGSPVNISGKYFHFEGYGVEKDTEVLDYDKVRAKAKEYQPKMIVAGASAYPRILDFKAFREIADEV
;
A
#
# COMPACT_ATOMS: atom_id res chain seq x y z
N MET A 1 -12.59 2.73 -19.88
CA MET A 1 -12.08 3.42 -18.67
C MET A 1 -11.39 2.38 -17.80
N SER A 2 -10.06 2.46 -17.67
CA SER A 2 -9.27 1.43 -17.00
C SER A 2 -9.46 1.53 -15.49
N LEU A 3 -9.74 0.40 -14.83
CA LEU A 3 -9.70 0.30 -13.37
C LEU A 3 -8.27 0.54 -12.90
N ILE A 4 -8.06 1.61 -12.16
CA ILE A 4 -6.81 1.83 -11.44
C ILE A 4 -7.00 1.20 -10.06
N PHE A 5 -6.39 0.03 -9.85
CA PHE A 5 -6.33 -0.58 -8.54
C PHE A 5 -5.31 0.18 -7.70
N SER A 6 -5.77 1.05 -6.82
CA SER A 6 -4.97 1.45 -5.67
C SER A 6 -5.13 0.33 -4.64
N THR A 7 -4.20 -0.60 -4.69
CA THR A 7 -4.15 -1.68 -3.71
C THR A 7 -3.50 -1.18 -2.44
N SER A 8 -4.32 -0.92 -1.41
CA SER A 8 -3.89 -1.38 -0.09
C SER A 8 -3.86 -2.89 -0.22
N VAL A 9 -2.70 -3.44 -0.60
CA VAL A 9 -2.54 -4.86 -0.84
C VAL A 9 -2.68 -5.56 0.49
N THR A 10 -3.86 -6.11 0.76
CA THR A 10 -3.96 -7.21 1.71
C THR A 10 -3.29 -8.40 1.02
N ILE A 11 -1.99 -8.54 1.19
CA ILE A 11 -1.28 -9.75 0.81
C ILE A 11 -1.75 -10.81 1.79
N ILE A 12 -2.78 -11.57 1.42
CA ILE A 12 -3.07 -12.84 2.08
C ILE A 12 -1.94 -13.77 1.67
N LYS A 13 -0.88 -13.78 2.47
CA LYS A 13 0.17 -14.78 2.37
C LYS A 13 -0.47 -16.11 2.71
N ILE A 14 -0.69 -16.96 1.71
CA ILE A 14 -0.89 -18.38 1.94
C ILE A 14 0.41 -18.87 2.59
N CYS A 15 0.40 -18.99 3.90
CA CYS A 15 1.52 -19.51 4.65
C CYS A 15 1.73 -20.97 4.25
N LYS A 16 2.65 -21.24 3.34
CA LYS A 16 3.34 -22.52 3.36
C LYS A 16 4.02 -22.64 4.72
N PRO A 17 4.00 -23.79 5.39
CA PRO A 17 4.59 -23.94 6.71
C PRO A 17 6.02 -23.39 6.68
N VAL A 18 6.30 -22.46 7.56
CA VAL A 18 7.62 -21.86 7.73
C VAL A 18 8.58 -23.02 8.01
N LYS A 19 9.37 -23.42 7.00
CA LYS A 19 10.53 -24.25 7.26
C LYS A 19 11.32 -23.52 8.35
N LYS A 20 11.67 -24.23 9.43
CA LYS A 20 12.42 -23.76 10.59
C LYS A 20 13.26 -22.55 10.25
N ILE A 21 13.05 -21.44 10.96
CA ILE A 21 13.90 -20.26 10.93
C ILE A 21 15.28 -20.73 11.41
N SER A 22 16.07 -21.24 10.46
CA SER A 22 17.43 -21.66 10.73
C SER A 22 18.32 -20.42 10.66
N LYS A 23 18.96 -20.06 11.78
CA LYS A 23 20.19 -19.24 11.86
C LYS A 23 20.27 -17.90 11.09
N LYS A 24 19.22 -17.43 10.40
CA LYS A 24 19.22 -16.11 9.73
C LYS A 24 19.14 -14.93 10.69
N GLY A 25 18.59 -15.15 11.89
CA GLY A 25 18.57 -14.14 12.95
C GLY A 25 19.96 -13.72 13.42
N ASP A 26 20.91 -14.65 13.40
CA ASP A 26 22.26 -14.40 13.84
C ASP A 26 23.01 -13.45 12.90
N LYS A 27 22.84 -13.59 11.57
CA LYS A 27 23.50 -12.72 10.58
C LYS A 27 23.05 -11.26 10.63
N GLN A 28 21.80 -10.98 10.97
CA GLN A 28 21.33 -9.61 11.13
C GLN A 28 21.87 -8.98 12.42
N MET A 29 22.01 -9.78 13.47
CA MET A 29 22.66 -9.37 14.71
C MET A 29 24.15 -9.09 14.48
N ASP A 30 24.81 -9.93 13.70
CA ASP A 30 26.24 -9.74 13.34
C ASP A 30 26.44 -8.42 12.58
N TYR A 31 25.57 -8.10 11.61
CA TYR A 31 25.60 -6.84 10.87
C TYR A 31 25.46 -5.61 11.79
N ILE A 32 24.50 -5.63 12.71
CA ILE A 32 24.29 -4.50 13.64
C ILE A 32 25.54 -4.32 14.52
N LYS A 33 26.07 -5.42 15.04
CA LYS A 33 27.27 -5.40 15.88
C LYS A 33 28.50 -4.90 15.13
N GLU A 34 28.68 -5.33 13.89
CA GLU A 34 29.87 -4.99 13.09
C GLU A 34 29.84 -3.55 12.57
N TYR A 35 28.67 -3.07 12.10
CA TYR A 35 28.60 -1.81 11.35
C TYR A 35 27.87 -0.68 12.07
N VAL A 36 27.10 -0.95 13.09
CA VAL A 36 26.31 0.08 13.78
C VAL A 36 26.79 0.32 15.20
N GLU A 37 26.98 -0.73 15.99
CA GLU A 37 27.29 -0.63 17.42
C GLU A 37 28.60 0.13 17.70
N GLY A 38 29.59 -0.04 16.84
CA GLY A 38 30.88 0.65 16.96
C GLY A 38 30.84 2.14 16.61
N VAL A 39 29.80 2.59 15.89
CA VAL A 39 29.65 3.97 15.43
C VAL A 39 28.57 4.70 16.24
N ASP A 40 27.47 4.03 16.52
CA ASP A 40 26.31 4.56 17.25
C ASP A 40 25.69 3.46 18.13
N PRO A 41 26.24 3.30 19.35
CA PRO A 41 25.76 2.26 20.27
C PRO A 41 24.33 2.51 20.77
N GLU A 42 23.85 3.76 20.83
CA GLU A 42 22.49 4.10 21.22
C GLU A 42 21.48 3.65 20.15
N LEU A 43 21.78 3.92 18.90
CA LEU A 43 20.99 3.43 17.76
C LEU A 43 21.01 1.89 17.70
N ALA A 44 22.17 1.26 17.87
CA ALA A 44 22.28 -0.20 17.88
C ALA A 44 21.38 -0.82 18.96
N GLN A 45 21.36 -0.24 20.19
CA GLN A 45 20.50 -0.69 21.26
C GLN A 45 19.00 -0.57 20.88
N SER A 46 18.60 0.51 20.21
CA SER A 46 17.24 0.68 19.70
C SER A 46 16.86 -0.43 18.71
N ILE A 47 17.76 -0.75 17.77
CA ILE A 47 17.53 -1.81 16.76
C ILE A 47 17.43 -3.19 17.44
N TYR A 48 18.27 -3.49 18.43
CA TYR A 48 18.16 -4.73 19.21
C TYR A 48 16.82 -4.83 19.94
N SER A 49 16.37 -3.73 20.52
CA SER A 49 15.10 -3.68 21.24
C SER A 49 13.92 -3.92 20.29
N GLU A 50 13.92 -3.32 19.11
CA GLU A 50 12.90 -3.54 18.08
C GLU A 50 12.94 -4.98 17.53
N LEU A 51 14.10 -5.54 17.29
CA LEU A 51 14.22 -6.94 16.88
C LEU A 51 13.64 -7.88 17.94
N ASN A 52 13.88 -7.60 19.22
CA ASN A 52 13.28 -8.36 20.32
C ASN A 52 11.75 -8.19 20.36
N ARG A 53 11.24 -6.96 20.18
CA ARG A 53 9.80 -6.70 20.07
C ARG A 53 9.17 -7.55 18.97
N GLN A 54 9.72 -7.54 17.77
CA GLN A 54 9.20 -8.31 16.62
C GLN A 54 9.23 -9.83 16.86
N ARG A 55 10.18 -10.33 17.65
CA ARG A 55 10.29 -11.76 17.99
C ARG A 55 9.31 -12.20 19.08
N THR A 56 8.93 -11.30 19.98
CA THR A 56 8.16 -11.62 21.19
C THR A 56 6.72 -11.13 21.18
N LYS A 57 6.34 -10.31 20.19
CA LYS A 57 4.99 -9.77 20.06
C LYS A 57 4.33 -10.27 18.79
N ILE A 58 3.00 -10.29 18.81
CA ILE A 58 2.18 -10.57 17.63
C ILE A 58 1.87 -9.24 16.95
N GLU A 59 2.24 -9.13 15.67
CA GLU A 59 1.91 -7.98 14.85
C GLU A 59 0.61 -8.25 14.08
N LEU A 60 -0.40 -7.41 14.30
CA LEU A 60 -1.72 -7.54 13.68
C LEU A 60 -1.96 -6.54 12.55
N ILE A 61 -1.03 -5.62 12.30
CA ILE A 61 -1.11 -4.68 11.19
C ILE A 61 -0.64 -5.38 9.93
N ALA A 62 -1.56 -5.64 8.99
CA ALA A 62 -1.29 -6.42 7.78
C ALA A 62 -0.20 -5.83 6.87
N SER A 63 0.00 -4.51 6.90
CA SER A 63 1.03 -3.80 6.14
C SER A 63 2.42 -3.88 6.77
N GLU A 64 2.55 -4.25 8.04
CA GLU A 64 3.85 -4.47 8.67
C GLU A 64 4.39 -5.85 8.27
N ASN A 65 5.36 -5.86 7.38
CA ASN A 65 5.97 -7.08 6.85
C ASN A 65 7.49 -6.95 6.77
N PHE A 66 8.18 -8.09 6.67
CA PHE A 66 9.63 -8.11 6.58
C PHE A 66 10.09 -7.60 5.21
N VAL A 67 10.99 -6.63 5.22
CA VAL A 67 11.59 -6.08 4.00
C VAL A 67 12.63 -7.03 3.40
N SER A 68 12.84 -6.92 2.09
CA SER A 68 13.90 -7.62 1.40
C SER A 68 15.28 -7.08 1.80
N GLN A 69 16.30 -7.94 1.84
CA GLN A 69 17.70 -7.52 2.03
C GLN A 69 18.20 -6.59 0.92
N ALA A 70 17.57 -6.61 -0.26
CA ALA A 70 17.89 -5.70 -1.35
C ALA A 70 17.65 -4.23 -0.98
N GLN A 71 16.78 -3.94 -0.02
CA GLN A 71 16.48 -2.57 0.42
C GLN A 71 17.68 -1.86 1.06
N GLY A 72 18.58 -2.60 1.71
CA GLY A 72 19.85 -2.09 2.25
C GLY A 72 21.02 -2.21 1.30
N SER A 73 20.82 -2.51 0.01
CA SER A 73 21.88 -2.65 -0.97
C SER A 73 22.34 -1.31 -1.52
N VAL A 74 23.40 -1.35 -2.35
CA VAL A 74 23.94 -0.18 -3.04
C VAL A 74 22.94 0.56 -3.94
N LEU A 75 21.83 -0.07 -4.29
CA LEU A 75 20.74 0.59 -5.04
C LEU A 75 20.17 1.79 -4.31
N THR A 76 20.16 1.79 -2.97
CA THR A 76 19.69 2.92 -2.17
C THR A 76 20.57 4.17 -2.26
N ASN A 77 21.81 4.02 -2.71
CA ASN A 77 22.74 5.15 -2.88
C ASN A 77 22.49 5.92 -4.18
N LYS A 78 21.74 5.34 -5.13
CA LYS A 78 21.55 5.93 -6.45
C LYS A 78 20.35 6.85 -6.51
N TYR A 79 20.59 8.10 -6.85
CA TYR A 79 19.56 9.05 -7.20
C TYR A 79 19.01 8.73 -8.60
N ALA A 80 17.72 8.33 -8.70
CA ALA A 80 17.11 7.80 -9.92
C ALA A 80 15.79 8.52 -10.24
N GLU A 81 15.78 9.83 -10.18
CA GLU A 81 14.63 10.67 -10.51
C GLU A 81 14.23 10.48 -11.98
N GLY A 82 12.93 10.41 -12.22
CA GLY A 82 12.35 10.06 -13.52
C GLY A 82 11.95 8.59 -13.60
N TYR A 83 11.86 8.04 -14.81
CA TYR A 83 11.44 6.66 -15.08
C TYR A 83 12.49 5.90 -15.87
N PRO A 84 12.48 4.56 -15.90
CA PRO A 84 13.39 3.78 -16.70
C PRO A 84 13.46 4.27 -18.15
N GLY A 85 14.69 4.51 -18.65
CA GLY A 85 14.93 5.06 -19.98
C GLY A 85 14.65 6.58 -20.12
N LYS A 86 14.13 7.24 -19.08
CA LYS A 86 13.83 8.68 -19.06
C LYS A 86 14.23 9.28 -17.72
N ARG A 87 15.48 9.12 -17.34
CA ARG A 87 16.05 9.65 -16.09
C ARG A 87 16.58 11.07 -16.28
N TYR A 88 16.56 11.85 -15.21
CA TYR A 88 17.18 13.17 -15.18
C TYR A 88 18.70 13.10 -15.01
N TYR A 89 19.24 11.98 -14.50
CA TYR A 89 20.64 11.78 -14.22
C TYR A 89 21.21 10.54 -14.92
N GLY A 90 22.52 10.57 -15.23
CA GLY A 90 23.22 9.41 -15.77
C GLY A 90 23.48 8.32 -14.73
N GLY A 91 23.98 7.17 -15.18
CA GLY A 91 24.33 6.03 -14.32
C GLY A 91 23.12 5.27 -13.76
N CYS A 92 21.99 5.29 -14.46
CA CYS A 92 20.76 4.65 -14.03
C CYS A 92 20.47 3.30 -14.72
N GLU A 93 21.36 2.83 -15.57
CA GLU A 93 21.18 1.60 -16.36
C GLU A 93 20.85 0.36 -15.51
N PHE A 94 21.43 0.24 -14.33
CA PHE A 94 21.17 -0.91 -13.46
C PHE A 94 19.96 -0.74 -12.54
N VAL A 95 19.68 0.47 -12.07
CA VAL A 95 18.43 0.74 -11.32
C VAL A 95 17.22 0.65 -12.24
N ASP A 96 17.36 0.96 -13.52
CA ASP A 96 16.32 0.78 -14.53
C ASP A 96 15.95 -0.71 -14.69
N ILE A 97 16.93 -1.61 -14.64
CA ILE A 97 16.68 -3.05 -14.66
C ILE A 97 15.85 -3.46 -13.43
N ALA A 98 16.25 -2.99 -12.24
CA ALA A 98 15.54 -3.31 -10.99
C ALA A 98 14.10 -2.81 -11.01
N GLU A 99 13.87 -1.56 -11.45
CA GLU A 99 12.52 -1.00 -11.53
C GLU A 99 11.65 -1.69 -12.59
N ASN A 100 12.21 -2.00 -13.76
CA ASN A 100 11.48 -2.75 -14.80
C ASN A 100 11.10 -4.15 -14.33
N LEU A 101 11.99 -4.87 -13.64
CA LEU A 101 11.68 -6.17 -13.04
C LEU A 101 10.54 -6.06 -12.03
N ALA A 102 10.54 -5.03 -11.18
CA ALA A 102 9.48 -4.81 -10.21
C ALA A 102 8.14 -4.52 -10.91
N ARG A 103 8.13 -3.67 -11.93
CA ARG A 103 6.94 -3.36 -12.74
C ARG A 103 6.38 -4.61 -13.42
N ASP A 104 7.24 -5.41 -14.07
CA ASP A 104 6.80 -6.60 -14.81
C ASP A 104 6.25 -7.67 -13.87
N ARG A 105 6.89 -7.86 -12.71
CA ARG A 105 6.40 -8.79 -11.67
C ARG A 105 5.09 -8.32 -11.05
N ALA A 106 4.92 -7.01 -10.81
CA ALA A 106 3.66 -6.46 -10.35
C ALA A 106 2.54 -6.67 -11.38
N LYS A 107 2.79 -6.42 -12.67
CA LYS A 107 1.81 -6.71 -13.74
C LYS A 107 1.41 -8.18 -13.77
N GLN A 108 2.37 -9.10 -13.65
CA GLN A 108 2.10 -10.54 -13.62
C GLN A 108 1.29 -10.94 -12.38
N LEU A 109 1.66 -10.42 -11.20
CA LEU A 109 1.02 -10.76 -9.93
C LEU A 109 -0.44 -10.31 -9.88
N PHE A 110 -0.73 -9.14 -10.42
CA PHE A 110 -2.06 -8.53 -10.37
C PHE A 110 -2.85 -8.65 -11.68
N HIS A 111 -2.31 -9.35 -12.68
CA HIS A 111 -2.89 -9.46 -14.03
C HIS A 111 -3.22 -8.09 -14.62
N ALA A 112 -2.35 -7.11 -14.39
CA ALA A 112 -2.52 -5.73 -14.83
C ALA A 112 -1.71 -5.42 -16.09
N GLU A 113 -2.25 -4.56 -16.95
CA GLU A 113 -1.56 -4.09 -18.17
C GLU A 113 -0.43 -3.11 -17.82
N HIS A 114 -0.61 -2.32 -16.74
CA HIS A 114 0.31 -1.28 -16.32
C HIS A 114 0.59 -1.39 -14.82
N ALA A 115 1.79 -0.98 -14.41
CA ALA A 115 2.17 -0.84 -13.02
C ALA A 115 3.12 0.34 -12.83
N ASN A 116 2.96 1.06 -11.74
CA ASN A 116 3.92 2.03 -11.23
C ASN A 116 4.36 1.56 -9.84
N VAL A 117 5.65 1.36 -9.66
CA VAL A 117 6.25 0.82 -8.42
C VAL A 117 7.05 1.86 -7.64
N GLN A 118 6.97 3.14 -8.05
CA GLN A 118 7.72 4.23 -7.39
C GLN A 118 7.09 4.74 -6.09
N PRO A 119 5.76 4.70 -5.86
CA PRO A 119 5.21 5.13 -4.58
C PRO A 119 5.85 4.38 -3.41
N HIS A 120 6.32 5.12 -2.40
CA HIS A 120 7.01 4.56 -1.24
C HIS A 120 6.04 4.00 -0.18
N CYS A 121 4.74 4.36 -0.26
CA CYS A 121 3.69 3.84 0.63
C CYS A 121 2.31 3.93 -0.03
N GLY A 122 1.32 3.26 0.56
CA GLY A 122 -0.07 3.29 0.07
C GLY A 122 -0.68 4.70 0.03
N ALA A 123 -0.38 5.54 1.01
CA ALA A 123 -0.85 6.93 1.03
C ALA A 123 -0.32 7.72 -0.16
N ASN A 124 0.96 7.59 -0.49
CA ASN A 124 1.56 8.22 -1.65
C ASN A 124 0.97 7.69 -2.96
N ALA A 125 0.73 6.38 -3.07
CA ALA A 125 0.08 5.77 -4.22
C ALA A 125 -1.35 6.32 -4.43
N ASN A 126 -2.15 6.37 -3.37
CA ASN A 126 -3.51 6.90 -3.43
C ASN A 126 -3.53 8.38 -3.86
N LEU A 127 -2.64 9.20 -3.28
CA LEU A 127 -2.54 10.61 -3.67
C LEU A 127 -2.13 10.78 -5.12
N ALA A 128 -1.19 9.97 -5.62
CA ALA A 128 -0.78 10.01 -7.02
C ALA A 128 -1.98 9.73 -7.95
N VAL A 129 -2.83 8.76 -7.61
CA VAL A 129 -4.05 8.45 -8.37
C VAL A 129 -5.05 9.59 -8.29
N TYR A 130 -5.30 10.14 -7.10
CA TYR A 130 -6.25 11.25 -6.94
C TYR A 130 -5.84 12.47 -7.77
N PHE A 131 -4.62 12.92 -7.64
CA PHE A 131 -4.15 14.09 -8.39
C PHE A 131 -3.95 13.85 -9.89
N ALA A 132 -3.83 12.59 -10.33
CA ALA A 132 -3.81 12.27 -11.76
C ALA A 132 -5.21 12.32 -12.40
N LEU A 133 -6.28 12.00 -11.65
CA LEU A 133 -7.62 11.78 -12.19
C LEU A 133 -8.66 12.78 -11.74
N LEU A 134 -8.41 13.50 -10.65
CA LEU A 134 -9.36 14.39 -10.00
C LEU A 134 -8.86 15.82 -9.97
N GLN A 135 -9.79 16.75 -9.84
CA GLN A 135 -9.52 18.14 -9.49
C GLN A 135 -9.92 18.40 -8.02
N PRO A 136 -9.29 19.39 -7.35
CA PRO A 136 -9.74 19.78 -6.02
C PRO A 136 -11.24 20.06 -5.98
N GLY A 137 -11.94 19.49 -5.00
CA GLY A 137 -13.38 19.59 -4.87
C GLY A 137 -14.19 18.50 -5.58
N ASP A 138 -13.55 17.63 -6.36
CA ASP A 138 -14.26 16.49 -6.97
C ASP A 138 -14.82 15.54 -5.90
N LYS A 139 -15.97 14.94 -6.21
CA LYS A 139 -16.66 13.98 -5.35
C LYS A 139 -16.03 12.60 -5.44
N VAL A 140 -15.78 11.98 -4.31
CA VAL A 140 -15.21 10.64 -4.21
C VAL A 140 -16.01 9.81 -3.21
N LEU A 141 -16.27 8.56 -3.53
CA LEU A 141 -16.88 7.61 -2.61
C LEU A 141 -15.81 6.64 -2.10
N GLY A 142 -15.65 6.50 -0.79
CA GLY A 142 -14.64 5.64 -0.17
C GLY A 142 -15.18 4.93 1.07
N MET A 143 -14.49 3.88 1.53
CA MET A 143 -14.89 3.20 2.75
C MET A 143 -14.60 4.07 3.97
N ASP A 144 -15.60 4.21 4.86
CA ASP A 144 -15.50 4.96 6.11
C ASP A 144 -14.38 4.41 7.00
N LEU A 145 -13.61 5.31 7.62
CA LEU A 145 -12.50 4.95 8.48
C LEU A 145 -12.94 4.07 9.66
N SER A 146 -14.10 4.38 10.26
CA SER A 146 -14.65 3.63 11.39
C SER A 146 -15.16 2.24 11.02
N HIS A 147 -15.33 1.97 9.73
CA HIS A 147 -15.78 0.68 9.18
C HIS A 147 -14.65 -0.11 8.52
N GLY A 148 -13.41 0.29 8.70
CA GLY A 148 -12.24 -0.39 8.17
C GLY A 148 -11.57 0.28 6.98
N GLY A 149 -11.99 1.48 6.59
CA GLY A 149 -11.35 2.29 5.58
C GLY A 149 -9.95 2.77 5.98
N HIS A 150 -9.31 3.53 5.12
CA HIS A 150 -8.00 4.11 5.35
C HIS A 150 -8.09 5.62 5.52
N LEU A 151 -7.14 6.26 6.21
CA LEU A 151 -7.09 7.72 6.36
C LEU A 151 -7.16 8.44 5.01
N THR A 152 -6.56 7.88 3.96
CA THR A 152 -6.59 8.44 2.60
C THR A 152 -7.92 8.26 1.87
N HIS A 153 -8.92 7.65 2.51
CA HIS A 153 -10.29 7.56 1.98
C HIS A 153 -11.16 8.73 2.48
N GLY A 154 -10.59 9.92 2.54
CA GLY A 154 -11.34 11.15 2.82
C GLY A 154 -11.42 11.56 4.28
N SER A 155 -10.59 11.01 5.17
CA SER A 155 -10.55 11.48 6.55
C SER A 155 -10.29 12.99 6.62
N PRO A 156 -11.04 13.77 7.42
CA PRO A 156 -10.88 15.23 7.50
C PRO A 156 -9.49 15.70 7.92
N VAL A 157 -8.74 14.85 8.62
CA VAL A 157 -7.36 15.14 9.04
C VAL A 157 -6.33 14.80 7.96
N ASN A 158 -6.74 14.11 6.91
CA ASN A 158 -5.89 13.69 5.80
C ASN A 158 -6.02 14.65 4.62
N ILE A 159 -4.96 14.76 3.81
CA ILE A 159 -4.96 15.60 2.61
C ILE A 159 -6.11 15.23 1.64
N SER A 160 -6.49 13.94 1.55
CA SER A 160 -7.59 13.50 0.71
C SER A 160 -8.92 14.16 1.09
N GLY A 161 -9.26 14.22 2.38
CA GLY A 161 -10.47 14.87 2.85
C GLY A 161 -10.42 16.40 2.85
N LYS A 162 -9.21 16.98 2.73
CA LYS A 162 -9.03 18.44 2.60
C LYS A 162 -9.15 18.93 1.17
N TYR A 163 -8.79 18.12 0.19
CA TYR A 163 -8.77 18.50 -1.22
C TYR A 163 -10.00 18.03 -2.00
N PHE A 164 -10.61 16.92 -1.60
CA PHE A 164 -11.72 16.30 -2.31
C PHE A 164 -12.93 16.16 -1.39
N HIS A 165 -14.13 16.12 -1.98
CA HIS A 165 -15.34 15.84 -1.24
C HIS A 165 -15.57 14.34 -1.18
N PHE A 166 -15.27 13.76 -0.02
CA PHE A 166 -15.50 12.35 0.23
C PHE A 166 -16.82 12.10 0.94
N GLU A 167 -17.52 11.08 0.46
CA GLU A 167 -18.53 10.39 1.25
C GLU A 167 -18.13 8.96 1.55
N GLY A 168 -18.56 8.46 2.73
CA GLY A 168 -18.22 7.13 3.21
C GLY A 168 -19.31 6.11 2.86
N TYR A 169 -18.92 4.93 2.36
CA TYR A 169 -19.73 3.72 2.48
C TYR A 169 -19.19 2.86 3.62
N GLY A 170 -20.04 2.00 4.18
CA GLY A 170 -19.65 1.21 5.35
C GLY A 170 -20.37 -0.11 5.43
N VAL A 171 -20.12 -0.81 6.55
CA VAL A 171 -20.75 -2.09 6.86
C VAL A 171 -22.11 -1.90 7.52
N GLU A 172 -22.97 -2.91 7.41
CA GLU A 172 -24.22 -2.99 8.14
C GLU A 172 -23.98 -3.20 9.62
N LYS A 173 -24.80 -2.57 10.45
CA LYS A 173 -24.65 -2.61 11.92
C LYS A 173 -24.80 -4.02 12.50
N ASP A 174 -25.72 -4.81 11.93
CA ASP A 174 -26.09 -6.10 12.49
C ASP A 174 -25.20 -7.24 11.99
N THR A 175 -24.72 -7.13 10.74
CA THR A 175 -23.96 -8.20 10.08
C THR A 175 -22.47 -7.91 9.98
N GLU A 176 -22.07 -6.64 10.14
CA GLU A 176 -20.71 -6.14 9.94
C GLU A 176 -20.15 -6.47 8.54
N VAL A 177 -21.06 -6.56 7.55
CA VAL A 177 -20.74 -6.88 6.14
C VAL A 177 -21.14 -5.69 5.27
N LEU A 178 -20.41 -5.50 4.16
CA LEU A 178 -20.80 -4.54 3.11
C LEU A 178 -22.06 -5.01 2.40
N ASP A 179 -23.03 -4.12 2.30
CA ASP A 179 -24.20 -4.27 1.43
C ASP A 179 -23.96 -3.50 0.13
N TYR A 180 -23.69 -4.22 -0.96
CA TYR A 180 -23.36 -3.62 -2.26
C TYR A 180 -24.55 -2.90 -2.89
N ASP A 181 -25.79 -3.24 -2.55
CA ASP A 181 -26.96 -2.51 -3.03
C ASP A 181 -27.07 -1.13 -2.36
N LYS A 182 -26.69 -1.02 -1.10
CA LYS A 182 -26.57 0.29 -0.42
C LYS A 182 -25.41 1.12 -0.94
N VAL A 183 -24.27 0.48 -1.25
CA VAL A 183 -23.15 1.17 -1.92
C VAL A 183 -23.59 1.72 -3.27
N ARG A 184 -24.33 0.93 -4.05
CA ARG A 184 -24.92 1.33 -5.35
C ARG A 184 -25.90 2.48 -5.21
N ALA A 185 -26.83 2.39 -4.25
CA ALA A 185 -27.78 3.46 -4.00
C ALA A 185 -27.08 4.77 -3.63
N LYS A 186 -26.06 4.69 -2.77
CA LYS A 186 -25.27 5.85 -2.37
C LYS A 186 -24.46 6.42 -3.53
N ALA A 187 -23.86 5.58 -4.37
CA ALA A 187 -23.15 6.03 -5.56
C ALA A 187 -24.08 6.76 -6.54
N LYS A 188 -25.30 6.26 -6.74
CA LYS A 188 -26.31 6.91 -7.58
C LYS A 188 -26.80 8.24 -7.02
N GLU A 189 -26.96 8.34 -5.73
CA GLU A 189 -27.35 9.60 -5.06
C GLU A 189 -26.23 10.63 -5.09
N TYR A 190 -25.03 10.21 -4.70
CA TYR A 190 -23.87 11.10 -4.53
C TYR A 190 -23.23 11.49 -5.86
N GLN A 191 -23.29 10.63 -6.88
CA GLN A 191 -22.65 10.85 -8.19
C GLN A 191 -21.15 11.14 -8.09
N PRO A 192 -20.36 10.22 -7.53
CA PRO A 192 -18.93 10.41 -7.37
C PRO A 192 -18.22 10.33 -8.72
N LYS A 193 -17.15 11.08 -8.87
CA LYS A 193 -16.23 10.95 -10.01
C LYS A 193 -15.27 9.77 -9.88
N MET A 194 -15.09 9.28 -8.65
CA MET A 194 -14.26 8.13 -8.35
C MET A 194 -14.84 7.34 -7.17
N ILE A 195 -14.76 6.01 -7.24
CA ILE A 195 -15.04 5.10 -6.13
C ILE A 195 -13.73 4.43 -5.72
N VAL A 196 -13.36 4.56 -4.45
CA VAL A 196 -12.20 3.89 -3.86
C VAL A 196 -12.65 2.58 -3.25
N ALA A 197 -12.37 1.47 -3.92
CA ALA A 197 -12.67 0.13 -3.46
C ALA A 197 -11.44 -0.47 -2.75
N GLY A 198 -11.47 -0.56 -1.44
CA GLY A 198 -10.37 -1.05 -0.63
C GLY A 198 -10.60 -0.81 0.86
N ALA A 199 -9.81 -1.47 1.68
CA ALA A 199 -9.91 -1.35 3.13
C ALA A 199 -8.56 -1.62 3.80
N SER A 200 -8.35 -1.04 4.99
CA SER A 200 -7.21 -1.37 5.87
C SER A 200 -7.56 -2.43 6.89
N ALA A 201 -8.76 -2.38 7.45
CA ALA A 201 -9.15 -3.20 8.60
C ALA A 201 -10.44 -4.01 8.38
N TYR A 202 -11.01 -4.00 7.19
CA TYR A 202 -12.15 -4.85 6.86
C TYR A 202 -11.65 -6.28 6.55
N PRO A 203 -11.99 -7.30 7.36
CA PRO A 203 -11.33 -8.60 7.29
C PRO A 203 -11.94 -9.57 6.27
N ARG A 204 -12.90 -9.12 5.46
CA ARG A 204 -13.60 -9.95 4.48
C ARG A 204 -13.13 -9.63 3.06
N ILE A 205 -13.37 -10.57 2.15
CA ILE A 205 -13.09 -10.38 0.71
C ILE A 205 -14.04 -9.33 0.16
N LEU A 206 -13.48 -8.35 -0.56
CA LEU A 206 -14.25 -7.35 -1.30
C LEU A 206 -14.63 -7.91 -2.68
N ASP A 207 -15.88 -7.69 -3.08
CA ASP A 207 -16.34 -8.01 -4.42
C ASP A 207 -16.01 -6.85 -5.37
N PHE A 208 -14.84 -6.92 -5.99
CA PHE A 208 -14.40 -5.89 -6.95
C PHE A 208 -15.25 -5.89 -8.22
N LYS A 209 -15.92 -7.01 -8.57
CA LYS A 209 -16.83 -7.04 -9.70
C LYS A 209 -18.08 -6.20 -9.42
N ALA A 210 -18.65 -6.33 -8.23
CA ALA A 210 -19.77 -5.50 -7.80
C ALA A 210 -19.39 -4.01 -7.81
N PHE A 211 -18.20 -3.64 -7.29
CA PHE A 211 -17.71 -2.26 -7.37
C PHE A 211 -17.55 -1.77 -8.82
N ARG A 212 -17.10 -2.65 -9.72
CA ARG A 212 -16.97 -2.30 -11.13
C ARG A 212 -18.34 -2.02 -11.76
N GLU A 213 -19.33 -2.88 -11.51
CA GLU A 213 -20.69 -2.72 -11.99
C GLU A 213 -21.30 -1.40 -11.46
N ILE A 214 -21.13 -1.10 -10.17
CA ILE A 214 -21.60 0.16 -9.58
C ILE A 214 -20.94 1.37 -10.26
N ALA A 215 -19.62 1.30 -10.50
CA ALA A 215 -18.89 2.40 -11.15
C ALA A 215 -19.31 2.60 -12.62
N ASP A 216 -19.73 1.55 -13.30
CA ASP A 216 -20.22 1.63 -14.69
C ASP A 216 -21.63 2.22 -14.77
N GLU A 217 -22.40 2.17 -13.66
CA GLU A 217 -23.77 2.72 -13.58
C GLU A 217 -23.80 4.24 -13.31
N VAL A 218 -22.71 4.82 -12.80
CA VAL A 218 -22.65 6.24 -12.39
C VAL A 218 -21.50 7.00 -13.07
#